data_ce1c70329a625457e72606d2e9a2ae71
#
_entry.id   ce1c70329a625457e72606d2e9a2ae71
#
_cell.length_a   1.000
_cell.length_b   1.000
_cell.length_c   1.000
_cell.angle_alpha   90.00
_cell.angle_beta   90.00
_cell.angle_gamma   90.00
#
_symmetry.space_group_name_H-M   'P 1'
#
loop_
_entity.id
_entity.type
_entity.pdbx_description
1 polymer ?
#
loop_
_entity_poly.entity_id
_entity_poly.type
_entity_poly.pdbx_seq_one_letter_code
_entity_poly.pdbx_strand_id
1 'polypeptide(L)'
;MSPSTTKKVFVRRFDREPVPGFANLQHYLQPTGIEILRPDGTTLLLAYREVKCIAFVRDFPTASMPEDRKVFHTRPKMEGIWVRMLFRDGDLMEGILPNNLLQIDPYGFSFVPPDPFSNNQRIFVPREALRDIHVLGVVGGKSGKSKKPDTKDQIKLFD
;
A
#
# COMPACT_ATOMS: atom_id res chain seq x y z
N MET A 1 -8.03 -5.55 -26.14
CA MET A 1 -7.44 -4.60 -25.21
C MET A 1 -7.97 -4.85 -23.80
N SER A 2 -7.10 -4.83 -22.84
CA SER A 2 -7.48 -5.11 -21.46
C SER A 2 -7.24 -3.86 -20.60
N PRO A 3 -8.19 -2.92 -20.56
CA PRO A 3 -8.01 -1.68 -19.81
C PRO A 3 -7.88 -1.90 -18.31
N SER A 4 -8.34 -3.06 -17.84
CA SER A 4 -8.33 -3.35 -16.40
C SER A 4 -6.92 -3.57 -15.85
N THR A 5 -5.92 -3.82 -16.68
CA THR A 5 -4.57 -4.05 -16.21
C THR A 5 -3.76 -2.77 -16.04
N THR A 6 -4.26 -1.65 -16.56
CA THR A 6 -3.57 -0.37 -16.49
C THR A 6 -4.35 0.57 -15.60
N LYS A 7 -3.70 1.11 -14.58
CA LYS A 7 -4.35 1.96 -13.58
C LYS A 7 -3.62 3.28 -13.44
N LYS A 8 -4.37 4.33 -13.12
CA LYS A 8 -3.78 5.63 -12.82
C LYS A 8 -2.96 5.54 -11.55
N VAL A 9 -1.76 6.11 -11.57
CA VAL A 9 -0.89 6.15 -10.41
C VAL A 9 -0.32 7.54 -10.25
N PHE A 10 0.00 7.85 -8.99
CA PHE A 10 0.69 9.08 -8.64
C PHE A 10 1.91 8.66 -7.84
N VAL A 11 3.10 8.86 -8.44
CA VAL A 11 4.36 8.38 -7.84
C VAL A 11 5.00 9.52 -7.08
N ARG A 12 5.12 9.36 -5.76
CA ARG A 12 5.81 10.34 -4.93
C ARG A 12 7.27 9.94 -4.81
N ARG A 13 8.14 10.93 -4.95
CA ARG A 13 9.59 10.72 -4.86
C ARG A 13 10.13 11.50 -3.68
N PHE A 14 11.32 11.10 -3.19
CA PHE A 14 11.88 11.76 -2.01
C PHE A 14 12.38 13.16 -2.30
N ASP A 15 13.14 13.32 -3.38
CA ASP A 15 13.84 14.58 -3.65
C ASP A 15 13.40 15.25 -4.94
N ARG A 16 12.30 14.82 -5.52
CA ARG A 16 11.84 15.35 -6.80
C ARG A 16 10.33 15.48 -6.82
N GLU A 17 9.85 16.17 -7.83
CA GLU A 17 8.43 16.32 -8.05
C GLU A 17 7.75 14.98 -8.30
N PRO A 18 6.50 14.83 -7.85
CA PRO A 18 5.76 13.59 -8.13
C PRO A 18 5.51 13.40 -9.61
N VAL A 19 5.31 12.15 -10.00
CA VAL A 19 5.06 11.80 -11.40
C VAL A 19 3.68 11.18 -11.52
N PRO A 20 2.74 11.82 -12.24
CA PRO A 20 1.49 11.17 -12.59
C PRO A 20 1.71 10.24 -13.78
N GLY A 21 0.96 9.14 -13.82
CA GLY A 21 1.09 8.21 -14.92
C GLY A 21 0.18 7.02 -14.79
N PHE A 22 0.54 5.97 -15.49
CA PHE A 22 -0.22 4.72 -15.51
C PHE A 22 0.73 3.56 -15.25
N ALA A 23 0.28 2.60 -14.47
CA ALA A 23 1.05 1.40 -14.18
C ALA A 23 0.29 0.18 -14.65
N ASN A 24 1.01 -0.76 -15.26
CA ASN A 24 0.45 -2.06 -15.60
C ASN A 24 0.58 -2.93 -14.36
N LEU A 25 -0.54 -3.36 -13.79
CA LEU A 25 -0.57 -4.10 -12.55
C LEU A 25 0.22 -5.40 -12.59
N GLN A 26 0.40 -5.97 -13.77
CA GLN A 26 1.06 -7.26 -13.91
C GLN A 26 2.59 -7.16 -13.96
N HIS A 27 3.13 -6.01 -14.37
CA HIS A 27 4.58 -5.93 -14.53
C HIS A 27 5.18 -4.54 -14.34
N TYR A 28 4.54 -3.68 -13.55
CA TYR A 28 5.13 -2.37 -13.29
C TYR A 28 6.35 -2.46 -12.35
N LEU A 29 6.45 -3.54 -11.56
CA LEU A 29 7.58 -3.75 -10.66
C LEU A 29 8.62 -4.61 -11.37
N GLN A 30 9.63 -3.95 -11.91
CA GLN A 30 10.72 -4.60 -12.61
C GLN A 30 11.92 -4.79 -11.68
N PRO A 31 12.84 -5.72 -11.99
CA PRO A 31 14.03 -5.87 -11.15
C PRO A 31 14.87 -4.60 -11.04
N THR A 32 14.89 -3.79 -12.10
CA THR A 32 15.70 -2.57 -12.13
C THR A 32 14.97 -1.32 -11.67
N GLY A 33 13.65 -1.40 -11.47
CA GLY A 33 12.89 -0.25 -11.05
C GLY A 33 11.42 -0.37 -11.38
N ILE A 34 10.73 0.73 -11.25
CA ILE A 34 9.29 0.83 -11.45
C ILE A 34 9.01 1.45 -12.80
N GLU A 35 8.26 0.74 -13.63
CA GLU A 35 7.94 1.20 -14.97
C GLU A 35 6.60 1.91 -14.98
N ILE A 36 6.62 3.18 -15.43
CA ILE A 36 5.43 4.03 -15.46
C ILE A 36 5.24 4.56 -16.89
N LEU A 37 4.02 4.54 -17.37
CA LEU A 37 3.64 5.17 -18.62
C LEU A 37 3.14 6.58 -18.30
N ARG A 38 3.79 7.59 -18.86
CA ARG A 38 3.37 8.97 -18.65
C ARG A 38 2.15 9.31 -19.49
N PRO A 39 1.39 10.34 -19.10
CA PRO A 39 0.23 10.75 -19.90
C PRO A 39 0.58 11.13 -21.34
N ASP A 40 1.81 11.60 -21.60
CA ASP A 40 2.25 11.95 -22.95
C ASP A 40 2.64 10.73 -23.79
N GLY A 41 2.53 9.51 -23.25
CA GLY A 41 2.80 8.29 -23.98
C GLY A 41 4.22 7.77 -23.82
N THR A 42 5.09 8.49 -23.13
CA THR A 42 6.46 8.02 -22.92
C THR A 42 6.56 7.11 -21.69
N THR A 43 7.50 6.17 -21.73
CA THR A 43 7.75 5.28 -20.62
C THR A 43 8.88 5.82 -19.74
N LEU A 44 8.73 5.67 -18.43
CA LEU A 44 9.72 6.10 -17.47
C LEU A 44 10.03 4.96 -16.52
N LEU A 45 11.32 4.68 -16.32
CA LEU A 45 11.76 3.71 -15.33
C LEU A 45 12.35 4.43 -14.14
N LEU A 46 11.77 4.23 -12.97
CA LEU A 46 12.17 4.88 -11.73
C LEU A 46 12.90 3.89 -10.83
N ALA A 47 14.09 4.26 -10.37
CA ALA A 47 14.81 3.41 -9.42
C ALA A 47 14.05 3.34 -8.09
N TYR A 48 14.02 2.17 -7.48
CA TYR A 48 13.29 1.97 -6.23
C TYR A 48 13.72 2.94 -5.14
N ARG A 49 15.01 3.26 -5.06
CA ARG A 49 15.52 4.15 -4.03
C ARG A 49 15.03 5.58 -4.16
N GLU A 50 14.56 5.99 -5.34
CA GLU A 50 14.04 7.35 -5.56
C GLU A 50 12.59 7.48 -5.15
N VAL A 51 11.87 6.37 -5.08
CA VAL A 51 10.42 6.38 -4.93
C VAL A 51 10.05 6.24 -3.46
N LYS A 52 9.21 7.15 -2.98
CA LYS A 52 8.64 7.06 -1.65
C LYS A 52 7.45 6.13 -1.63
N CYS A 53 6.50 6.35 -2.55
CA CYS A 53 5.36 5.47 -2.69
C CYS A 53 4.69 5.69 -4.05
N ILE A 54 3.89 4.70 -4.43
CA ILE A 54 3.04 4.77 -5.60
C ILE A 54 1.61 4.66 -5.13
N ALA A 55 0.83 5.72 -5.31
CA ALA A 55 -0.58 5.70 -4.98
C ALA A 55 -1.37 5.35 -6.23
N PHE A 56 -2.19 4.31 -6.15
CA PHE A 56 -3.15 3.98 -7.20
C PHE A 56 -4.36 4.85 -6.94
N VAL A 57 -4.62 5.78 -7.84
CA VAL A 57 -5.57 6.86 -7.60
C VAL A 57 -6.77 6.77 -8.51
N ARG A 58 -7.87 7.34 -8.04
CA ARG A 58 -9.06 7.48 -8.88
C ARG A 58 -8.83 8.59 -9.90
N ASP A 59 -8.29 9.71 -9.42
CA ASP A 59 -8.00 10.88 -10.25
C ASP A 59 -6.61 11.40 -9.89
N PHE A 60 -5.92 11.99 -10.86
CA PHE A 60 -4.64 12.62 -10.58
C PHE A 60 -4.84 13.76 -9.59
N PRO A 61 -4.04 13.83 -8.52
CA PRO A 61 -4.21 14.86 -7.50
C PRO A 61 -4.03 16.27 -8.05
N THR A 62 -4.84 17.19 -7.53
CA THR A 62 -4.75 18.61 -7.83
C THR A 62 -4.57 19.37 -6.52
N ALA A 63 -4.19 20.65 -6.62
CA ALA A 63 -3.97 21.47 -5.44
C ALA A 63 -5.24 21.67 -4.62
N SER A 64 -6.42 21.55 -5.24
CA SER A 64 -7.70 21.76 -4.56
C SER A 64 -8.24 20.50 -3.89
N MET A 65 -7.63 19.33 -4.15
CA MET A 65 -8.10 18.10 -3.56
C MET A 65 -7.56 17.95 -2.14
N PRO A 66 -8.39 17.47 -1.20
CA PRO A 66 -7.92 17.22 0.16
C PRO A 66 -6.92 16.07 0.17
N GLU A 67 -6.00 16.11 1.12
CA GLU A 67 -5.05 15.01 1.30
C GLU A 67 -5.77 13.83 1.96
N ASP A 68 -5.40 12.62 1.54
CA ASP A 68 -5.92 11.42 2.13
C ASP A 68 -5.28 11.18 3.50
N ARG A 69 -6.02 10.52 4.38
CA ARG A 69 -5.51 10.20 5.70
C ARG A 69 -4.38 9.19 5.61
N LYS A 70 -3.39 9.37 6.46
CA LYS A 70 -2.22 8.49 6.54
C LYS A 70 -2.30 7.48 7.67
N VAL A 71 -3.16 7.74 8.67
CA VAL A 71 -3.28 6.85 9.83
C VAL A 71 -4.75 6.57 10.10
N PHE A 72 -5.00 5.46 10.81
CA PHE A 72 -6.34 5.11 11.24
C PHE A 72 -6.67 5.83 12.53
N HIS A 73 -7.88 6.39 12.61
CA HIS A 73 -8.35 7.03 13.84
C HIS A 73 -8.94 6.02 14.81
N THR A 74 -9.41 4.89 14.29
CA THR A 74 -9.95 3.80 15.09
C THR A 74 -9.37 2.50 14.54
N ARG A 75 -9.60 1.39 15.25
CA ARG A 75 -9.15 0.10 14.79
C ARG A 75 -9.75 -0.20 13.41
N PRO A 76 -8.94 -0.60 12.44
CA PRO A 76 -9.45 -0.93 11.10
C PRO A 76 -10.47 -2.05 11.14
N LYS A 77 -11.46 -1.98 10.25
CA LYS A 77 -12.51 -2.99 10.17
C LYS A 77 -12.30 -3.98 9.04
N MET A 78 -11.42 -3.66 8.11
CA MET A 78 -11.11 -4.57 7.01
C MET A 78 -10.15 -5.66 7.46
N GLU A 79 -10.17 -6.78 6.75
CA GLU A 79 -9.36 -7.93 7.09
C GLU A 79 -7.92 -7.74 6.60
N GLY A 80 -6.95 -8.10 7.43
CA GLY A 80 -5.55 -8.10 7.05
C GLY A 80 -4.61 -7.81 8.20
N ILE A 81 -3.39 -7.45 7.86
CA ILE A 81 -2.35 -7.10 8.83
C ILE A 81 -2.24 -5.58 8.88
N TRP A 82 -2.58 -5.03 10.03
CA TRP A 82 -2.50 -3.59 10.27
C TRP A 82 -1.07 -3.24 10.60
N VAL A 83 -0.46 -2.37 9.77
CA VAL A 83 0.95 -2.00 9.93
C VAL A 83 1.11 -0.50 10.01
N ARG A 84 2.19 -0.08 10.66
CA ARG A 84 2.67 1.30 10.67
C ARG A 84 4.03 1.32 10.03
N MET A 85 4.19 2.17 9.04
CA MET A 85 5.44 2.30 8.29
C MET A 85 6.10 3.62 8.61
N LEU A 86 7.40 3.56 8.95
CA LEU A 86 8.23 4.75 9.14
C LEU A 86 9.13 4.88 7.92
N PHE A 87 8.95 5.96 7.18
CA PHE A 87 9.76 6.23 6.00
C PHE A 87 11.13 6.78 6.40
N ARG A 88 12.09 6.65 5.50
CA ARG A 88 13.46 7.12 5.78
C ARG A 88 13.55 8.63 5.94
N ASP A 89 12.55 9.38 5.47
CA ASP A 89 12.49 10.84 5.66
C ASP A 89 11.74 11.22 6.95
N GLY A 90 11.34 10.25 7.76
CA GLY A 90 10.68 10.48 9.02
C GLY A 90 9.16 10.51 8.96
N ASP A 91 8.58 10.43 7.77
CA ASP A 91 7.12 10.41 7.63
C ASP A 91 6.55 9.06 8.10
N LEU A 92 5.30 9.07 8.52
CA LEU A 92 4.59 7.88 9.00
C LEU A 92 3.36 7.61 8.14
N MET A 93 3.07 6.32 7.95
CA MET A 93 1.87 5.92 7.23
C MET A 93 1.39 4.59 7.78
N GLU A 94 0.07 4.41 7.85
CA GLU A 94 -0.53 3.14 8.25
C GLU A 94 -1.30 2.55 7.09
N GLY A 95 -1.45 1.24 7.11
CA GLY A 95 -2.22 0.56 6.09
C GLY A 95 -2.47 -0.89 6.46
N ILE A 96 -3.21 -1.57 5.60
CA ILE A 96 -3.58 -2.97 5.79
C ILE A 96 -2.92 -3.80 4.70
N LEU A 97 -2.04 -4.70 5.10
CA LEU A 97 -1.42 -5.67 4.20
C LEU A 97 -2.30 -6.91 4.10
N PRO A 98 -2.20 -7.67 2.99
CA PRO A 98 -2.86 -8.96 2.91
C PRO A 98 -2.35 -9.89 4.01
N ASN A 99 -3.25 -10.63 4.63
CA ASN A 99 -2.88 -11.62 5.64
C ASN A 99 -2.48 -12.93 4.95
N ASN A 100 -1.57 -12.82 4.00
CA ASN A 100 -1.00 -13.93 3.27
C ASN A 100 0.38 -13.50 2.79
N LEU A 101 1.41 -14.04 3.43
CA LEU A 101 2.79 -13.62 3.16
C LEU A 101 3.24 -13.92 1.75
N LEU A 102 2.58 -14.86 1.07
CA LEU A 102 2.91 -15.15 -0.33
C LEU A 102 2.43 -14.04 -1.28
N GLN A 103 1.55 -13.17 -0.80
CA GLN A 103 1.06 -12.03 -1.59
C GLN A 103 1.88 -10.76 -1.38
N ILE A 104 2.95 -10.83 -0.60
CA ILE A 104 3.84 -9.69 -0.40
C ILE A 104 4.68 -9.52 -1.67
N ASP A 105 4.72 -8.30 -2.19
CA ASP A 105 5.49 -8.01 -3.40
C ASP A 105 6.98 -8.18 -3.15
N PRO A 106 7.75 -8.61 -4.17
CA PRO A 106 9.18 -8.85 -3.97
C PRO A 106 9.99 -7.61 -3.64
N TYR A 107 9.54 -6.43 -4.08
CA TYR A 107 10.33 -5.20 -3.94
C TYR A 107 9.77 -4.23 -2.91
N GLY A 108 8.68 -4.59 -2.24
CA GLY A 108 8.07 -3.71 -1.25
C GLY A 108 6.74 -4.23 -0.77
N PHE A 109 5.87 -3.30 -0.39
CA PHE A 109 4.60 -3.64 0.24
C PHE A 109 3.45 -2.90 -0.42
N SER A 110 2.45 -3.65 -0.87
CA SER A 110 1.19 -3.07 -1.34
C SER A 110 0.17 -3.16 -0.21
N PHE A 111 -0.50 -2.07 0.07
CA PHE A 111 -1.45 -2.05 1.17
C PHE A 111 -2.65 -1.17 0.86
N VAL A 112 -3.70 -1.36 1.65
CA VAL A 112 -4.92 -0.54 1.60
C VAL A 112 -4.77 0.59 2.61
N PRO A 113 -4.89 1.86 2.17
CA PRO A 113 -4.75 2.99 3.09
C PRO A 113 -5.98 3.15 3.98
N PRO A 114 -5.92 4.05 5.01
CA PRO A 114 -7.04 4.24 5.93
C PRO A 114 -8.37 4.59 5.29
N ASP A 115 -8.35 5.27 4.15
CA ASP A 115 -9.57 5.68 3.47
C ASP A 115 -9.49 5.31 1.99
N PRO A 116 -9.71 4.01 1.65
CA PRO A 116 -9.54 3.56 0.27
C PRO A 116 -10.66 4.01 -0.67
N PHE A 117 -11.72 4.61 -0.13
CA PHE A 117 -12.83 5.11 -0.94
C PHE A 117 -12.66 6.57 -1.33
N SER A 118 -11.62 7.23 -0.84
CA SER A 118 -11.26 8.57 -1.29
C SER A 118 -10.46 8.46 -2.59
N ASN A 119 -9.42 9.24 -2.77
CA ASN A 119 -8.67 9.22 -4.02
C ASN A 119 -7.63 8.09 -4.07
N ASN A 120 -6.91 7.85 -2.99
CA ASN A 120 -5.89 6.78 -2.94
C ASN A 120 -6.56 5.46 -2.61
N GLN A 121 -6.64 4.59 -3.60
CA GLN A 121 -7.33 3.30 -3.44
C GLN A 121 -6.39 2.22 -2.92
N ARG A 122 -5.12 2.33 -3.26
CA ARG A 122 -4.10 1.37 -2.89
C ARG A 122 -2.75 2.07 -2.97
N ILE A 123 -1.80 1.63 -2.15
CA ILE A 123 -0.47 2.24 -2.13
C ILE A 123 0.58 1.14 -2.13
N PHE A 124 1.59 1.31 -2.98
CA PHE A 124 2.79 0.47 -2.96
C PHE A 124 3.94 1.30 -2.40
N VAL A 125 4.68 0.72 -1.45
CA VAL A 125 5.85 1.36 -0.85
C VAL A 125 7.05 0.46 -1.09
N PRO A 126 8.08 0.96 -1.81
CA PRO A 126 9.31 0.19 -1.98
C PRO A 126 9.97 -0.10 -0.63
N ARG A 127 10.57 -1.28 -0.51
CA ARG A 127 11.27 -1.64 0.73
C ARG A 127 12.34 -0.60 1.08
N GLU A 128 13.04 -0.08 0.07
CA GLU A 128 14.11 0.90 0.27
C GLU A 128 13.61 2.25 0.78
N ALA A 129 12.31 2.53 0.70
CA ALA A 129 11.73 3.76 1.21
C ALA A 129 11.56 3.74 2.73
N LEU A 130 11.60 2.56 3.33
CA LEU A 130 11.24 2.38 4.73
C LEU A 130 12.47 2.26 5.61
N ARG A 131 12.40 2.93 6.77
CA ARG A 131 13.32 2.71 7.87
C ARG A 131 12.82 1.59 8.77
N ASP A 132 11.49 1.49 8.90
CA ASP A 132 10.89 0.53 9.81
C ASP A 132 9.45 0.22 9.40
N ILE A 133 8.99 -0.96 9.77
CA ILE A 133 7.59 -1.35 9.59
C ILE A 133 7.19 -2.21 10.78
N HIS A 134 6.12 -1.82 11.46
CA HIS A 134 5.64 -2.51 12.65
C HIS A 134 4.24 -3.06 12.44
N VAL A 135 4.01 -4.27 12.88
CA VAL A 135 2.67 -4.85 12.90
C VAL A 135 1.97 -4.35 14.15
N LEU A 136 0.86 -3.66 13.96
CA LEU A 136 0.04 -3.15 15.06
C LEU A 136 -1.01 -4.19 15.48
N GLY A 137 -1.40 -5.06 14.55
CA GLY A 137 -2.35 -6.10 14.85
C GLY A 137 -2.81 -6.82 13.60
N VAL A 138 -3.50 -7.93 13.81
CA VAL A 138 -4.22 -8.64 12.76
C VAL A 138 -5.68 -8.29 12.95
N VAL A 139 -6.34 -7.80 11.90
CA VAL A 139 -7.67 -7.22 12.02
C VAL A 139 -8.66 -7.91 11.10
N GLY A 140 -9.95 -7.76 11.41
CA GLY A 140 -11.02 -8.30 10.61
C GLY A 140 -11.11 -9.81 10.70
N GLY A 141 -11.69 -10.39 9.67
CA GLY A 141 -11.81 -11.82 9.57
C GLY A 141 -13.07 -12.37 10.21
N LYS A 142 -13.52 -13.45 9.63
CA LYS A 142 -14.75 -14.11 10.10
C LYS A 142 -14.59 -14.73 11.47
N SER A 143 -13.39 -15.13 11.80
CA SER A 143 -13.10 -15.86 13.02
C SER A 143 -13.41 -15.07 14.28
N GLY A 144 -13.40 -13.74 14.19
CA GLY A 144 -13.67 -12.90 15.34
C GLY A 144 -15.07 -13.03 15.87
N LYS A 145 -16.01 -13.54 15.07
CA LYS A 145 -17.40 -13.59 15.47
C LYS A 145 -17.77 -14.84 16.26
N SER A 146 -17.03 -15.90 16.08
CA SER A 146 -17.37 -17.20 16.67
C SER A 146 -16.29 -17.74 17.57
N LYS A 147 -15.53 -16.87 18.19
CA LYS A 147 -14.33 -17.27 18.90
C LYS A 147 -14.50 -17.61 20.35
N LYS A 148 -15.64 -17.33 20.94
CA LYS A 148 -15.81 -17.61 22.37
C LYS A 148 -15.59 -19.08 22.72
N PRO A 149 -16.17 -20.04 21.99
CA PRO A 149 -15.86 -21.44 22.27
C PRO A 149 -14.43 -21.80 21.93
N ASP A 150 -13.91 -21.20 20.87
CA ASP A 150 -12.58 -21.53 20.40
C ASP A 150 -11.48 -21.02 21.31
N THR A 151 -11.76 -20.04 22.11
CA THR A 151 -10.80 -19.52 23.07
C THR A 151 -10.35 -20.60 24.04
N LYS A 152 -11.27 -21.46 24.46
CA LYS A 152 -10.94 -22.56 25.35
C LYS A 152 -10.03 -23.57 24.66
N ASP A 153 -10.28 -23.81 23.39
CA ASP A 153 -9.44 -24.74 22.64
C ASP A 153 -8.04 -24.21 22.47
N GLN A 154 -7.91 -22.92 22.25
CA GLN A 154 -6.60 -22.29 22.14
C GLN A 154 -5.82 -22.40 23.44
N ILE A 155 -6.49 -22.22 24.55
CA ILE A 155 -5.84 -22.35 25.84
C ILE A 155 -5.33 -23.77 26.04
N LYS A 156 -6.09 -24.75 25.62
CA LYS A 156 -5.67 -26.15 25.72
C LYS A 156 -4.45 -26.44 24.87
N LEU A 157 -4.31 -25.79 23.73
CA LEU A 157 -3.16 -26.03 22.88
C LEU A 157 -1.86 -25.60 23.54
N PHE A 158 -1.92 -24.59 24.38
CA PHE A 158 -0.73 -24.05 25.02
C PHE A 158 -0.51 -24.59 26.44
N ASP A 159 -1.43 -25.37 26.92
CA ASP A 159 -1.27 -26.06 28.20
C ASP A 159 -0.57 -27.42 28.01
#